data_5d19cbd6f17e08335ded278eebab4080
#
_entry.id   5d19cbd6f17e08335ded278eebab4080
#
_cell.length_a   1.000
_cell.length_b   1.000
_cell.length_c   1.000
_cell.angle_alpha   90.00
_cell.angle_beta   90.00
_cell.angle_gamma   90.00
#
_symmetry.space_group_name_H-M   'P 1'
#
loop_
_entity.id
_entity.type
_entity.pdbx_description
1 polymer ?
#
loop_
_entity_poly.entity_id
_entity_poly.type
_entity_poly.pdbx_seq_one_letter_code
_entity_poly.pdbx_strand_id
1 'polypeptide(L)'
;MILADKDNTIVYDENNVNVELIFCGCMYKSPDLYIKYGQSIKSKYDFSDEACRFFYDQFENYYLTFSQDVSENKINNYMSQNIDIFKKYRSYGGWKTIKSMMDLADVNDVHNAFSTIKKYSLIREYVRKGFPADKILSFKNFQMLTAADIYRMMRTKCDRINTEISNLDEPIVLTEKTIELVDRYLDVPEFGITSCFQGFNEYFRGYLRSKVLFNGCLSNEGKSRYMTKIICDIALKQRQPCMLLSNEQTENDFHNAMITTVVNNPEFQTMHGVKIHKPEKEITMGLYRSDKTGEFMFRKVAHNGDFLETKEEYLDRVHNESSEYRAVRKVAEWIESQSVDKLIYFVDISQDYSDENLETQIRKAKLCYSCNYIFYDTMKSWQLEDWSRFKLTATKLCQLAKNLDLYMMASFQMTDASVFDDVFDLTSNNIGASRGIKTVCDMLTLCKRLKPEDYHKYQYIKFEDDESWGEPIAYDLPQDKRLFAQIIDKNRLYSRGAVLLYAYDLNENYWSNIGLLVKKENVN
;
A
#
# COMPACT_ATOMS: atom_id res chain seq x y z
N MET A 1 33.02 -19.61 7.30
CA MET A 1 34.26 -20.40 7.54
C MET A 1 35.39 -19.63 6.87
N ILE A 2 36.43 -19.25 7.62
CA ILE A 2 37.59 -18.59 7.04
C ILE A 2 38.52 -19.72 6.57
N LEU A 3 38.66 -19.90 5.27
CA LEU A 3 39.63 -20.80 4.68
C LEU A 3 40.88 -19.97 4.37
N ALA A 4 42.01 -20.31 4.95
CA ALA A 4 43.30 -19.75 4.55
C ALA A 4 43.85 -20.58 3.39
N ASP A 5 44.15 -19.93 2.27
CA ASP A 5 44.81 -20.54 1.15
C ASP A 5 46.34 -20.62 1.44
N LYS A 6 47.09 -21.42 0.63
CA LYS A 6 48.52 -21.71 0.81
C LYS A 6 49.40 -20.47 0.94
N ASP A 7 48.92 -19.31 0.54
CA ASP A 7 49.63 -18.02 0.61
C ASP A 7 49.20 -17.12 1.79
N ASN A 8 48.52 -17.66 2.81
CA ASN A 8 47.99 -16.90 3.94
C ASN A 8 46.95 -15.81 3.53
N THR A 9 46.38 -15.90 2.35
CA THR A 9 45.32 -15.01 1.90
C THR A 9 43.98 -15.46 2.52
N ILE A 10 43.31 -14.58 3.22
CA ILE A 10 41.98 -14.87 3.78
C ILE A 10 40.99 -15.00 2.64
N VAL A 11 40.50 -16.21 2.41
CA VAL A 11 39.41 -16.47 1.45
C VAL A 11 38.09 -16.28 2.16
N TYR A 12 37.31 -15.33 1.72
CA TYR A 12 35.98 -15.07 2.23
C TYR A 12 34.93 -15.85 1.42
N ASP A 13 33.97 -16.43 2.13
CA ASP A 13 32.85 -17.17 1.54
C ASP A 13 31.57 -16.35 1.71
N GLU A 14 30.84 -16.09 0.61
CA GLU A 14 29.53 -15.45 0.61
C GLU A 14 28.39 -16.40 1.00
N ASN A 15 28.70 -17.67 1.26
CA ASN A 15 27.74 -18.69 1.67
C ASN A 15 27.91 -19.01 3.15
N ASN A 16 26.83 -19.35 3.80
CA ASN A 16 26.85 -19.79 5.20
C ASN A 16 25.88 -20.97 5.43
N VAL A 17 26.23 -22.10 4.83
CA VAL A 17 25.42 -23.33 4.84
C VAL A 17 25.14 -23.84 6.26
N ASN A 18 26.08 -23.70 7.18
CA ASN A 18 25.88 -24.14 8.57
C ASN A 18 24.74 -23.37 9.25
N VAL A 19 24.62 -22.06 8.99
CA VAL A 19 23.54 -21.23 9.55
C VAL A 19 22.20 -21.54 8.87
N GLU A 20 22.24 -21.86 7.58
CA GLU A 20 21.05 -22.30 6.85
C GLU A 20 20.50 -23.62 7.43
N LEU A 21 21.38 -24.59 7.72
CA LEU A 21 21.02 -25.85 8.38
C LEU A 21 20.41 -25.62 9.78
N ILE A 22 21.05 -24.76 10.59
CA ILE A 22 20.55 -24.42 11.93
C ILE A 22 19.16 -23.78 11.83
N PHE A 23 18.97 -22.83 10.92
CA PHE A 23 17.67 -22.17 10.73
C PHE A 23 16.59 -23.17 10.30
N CYS A 24 16.86 -24.00 9.31
CA CYS A 24 15.95 -25.07 8.92
C CYS A 24 15.61 -25.97 10.12
N GLY A 25 16.63 -26.37 10.90
CA GLY A 25 16.45 -27.17 12.11
C GLY A 25 15.55 -26.47 13.15
N CYS A 26 15.69 -25.16 13.34
CA CYS A 26 14.82 -24.39 14.21
C CYS A 26 13.35 -24.43 13.77
N MET A 27 13.08 -24.32 12.46
CA MET A 27 11.73 -24.40 11.92
C MET A 27 11.08 -25.76 12.16
N TYR A 28 11.81 -26.85 11.92
CA TYR A 28 11.30 -28.21 12.21
C TYR A 28 11.15 -28.50 13.70
N LYS A 29 12.04 -27.95 14.54
CA LYS A 29 12.04 -28.17 16.00
C LYS A 29 10.95 -27.37 16.71
N SER A 30 10.65 -26.16 16.22
CA SER A 30 9.64 -25.26 16.79
C SER A 30 8.88 -24.57 15.65
N PRO A 31 7.87 -25.22 15.09
CA PRO A 31 7.17 -24.72 13.90
C PRO A 31 6.52 -23.35 14.05
N ASP A 32 6.16 -22.94 15.27
CA ASP A 32 5.58 -21.60 15.56
C ASP A 32 6.51 -20.44 15.17
N LEU A 33 7.82 -20.70 15.08
CA LEU A 33 8.79 -19.73 14.61
C LEU A 33 8.56 -19.30 13.16
N TYR A 34 7.81 -20.09 12.39
CA TYR A 34 7.45 -19.74 11.03
C TYR A 34 6.69 -18.42 10.96
N ILE A 35 5.75 -18.18 11.87
CA ILE A 35 4.98 -16.93 11.91
C ILE A 35 5.90 -15.70 12.06
N LYS A 36 6.93 -15.82 12.88
CA LYS A 36 7.83 -14.69 13.19
C LYS A 36 8.96 -14.51 12.19
N TYR A 37 9.51 -15.60 11.68
CA TYR A 37 10.73 -15.57 10.85
C TYR A 37 10.53 -16.20 9.47
N GLY A 38 9.79 -17.32 9.40
CA GLY A 38 9.66 -18.10 8.19
C GLY A 38 9.01 -17.32 7.06
N GLN A 39 7.90 -16.64 7.32
CA GLN A 39 7.17 -15.85 6.31
C GLN A 39 8.05 -14.81 5.59
N SER A 40 9.13 -14.36 6.23
CA SER A 40 10.06 -13.39 5.64
C SER A 40 11.17 -14.04 4.81
N ILE A 41 11.27 -15.37 4.81
CA ILE A 41 12.26 -16.11 4.02
C ILE A 41 11.75 -16.29 2.59
N LYS A 42 12.61 -15.94 1.64
CA LYS A 42 12.44 -16.24 0.22
C LYS A 42 13.46 -17.30 -0.18
N SER A 43 13.08 -18.57 -0.08
CA SER A 43 13.99 -19.72 -0.17
C SER A 43 14.94 -19.66 -1.38
N LYS A 44 14.41 -19.22 -2.53
CA LYS A 44 15.18 -19.05 -3.79
C LYS A 44 16.39 -18.10 -3.65
N TYR A 45 16.30 -17.10 -2.78
CA TYR A 45 17.35 -16.07 -2.61
C TYR A 45 18.11 -16.23 -1.30
N ASP A 46 17.42 -16.68 -0.26
CA ASP A 46 17.94 -16.69 1.10
C ASP A 46 18.78 -17.93 1.40
N PHE A 47 18.58 -19.05 0.69
CA PHE A 47 19.41 -20.24 0.84
C PHE A 47 20.40 -20.40 -0.33
N SER A 48 21.66 -20.64 0.00
CA SER A 48 22.70 -20.98 -0.96
C SER A 48 22.74 -22.48 -1.23
N ASP A 49 22.44 -23.30 -0.23
CA ASP A 49 22.43 -24.75 -0.32
C ASP A 49 21.08 -25.28 -0.84
N GLU A 50 21.13 -26.19 -1.83
CA GLU A 50 19.93 -26.75 -2.44
C GLU A 50 19.15 -27.69 -1.50
N ALA A 51 19.84 -28.40 -0.61
CA ALA A 51 19.18 -29.26 0.35
C ALA A 51 18.47 -28.45 1.42
N CYS A 52 19.10 -27.39 1.94
CA CYS A 52 18.47 -26.45 2.88
C CYS A 52 17.23 -25.81 2.25
N ARG A 53 17.34 -25.34 1.00
CA ARG A 53 16.20 -24.80 0.25
C ARG A 53 15.09 -25.81 0.13
N PHE A 54 15.39 -27.01 -0.29
CA PHE A 54 14.40 -28.09 -0.44
C PHE A 54 13.71 -28.39 0.90
N PHE A 55 14.47 -28.58 1.98
CA PHE A 55 13.89 -28.90 3.28
C PHE A 55 13.03 -27.73 3.80
N TYR A 56 13.45 -26.50 3.59
CA TYR A 56 12.66 -25.33 3.97
C TYR A 56 11.35 -25.24 3.19
N ASP A 57 11.39 -25.37 1.86
CA ASP A 57 10.19 -25.34 1.00
C ASP A 57 9.20 -26.46 1.39
N GLN A 58 9.71 -27.64 1.73
CA GLN A 58 8.86 -28.74 2.17
C GLN A 58 8.29 -28.49 3.58
N PHE A 59 9.06 -27.86 4.47
CA PHE A 59 8.56 -27.44 5.77
C PHE A 59 7.45 -26.40 5.64
N GLU A 60 7.65 -25.37 4.85
CA GLU A 60 6.68 -24.30 4.61
C GLU A 60 5.35 -24.87 4.07
N ASN A 61 5.42 -25.68 3.02
CA ASN A 61 4.23 -26.33 2.45
C ASN A 61 3.52 -27.25 3.45
N TYR A 62 4.29 -28.01 4.25
CA TYR A 62 3.74 -28.87 5.29
C TYR A 62 3.04 -28.03 6.38
N TYR A 63 3.69 -26.99 6.88
CA TYR A 63 3.17 -26.12 7.93
C TYR A 63 1.87 -25.41 7.50
N LEU A 64 1.82 -24.89 6.28
CA LEU A 64 0.63 -24.22 5.73
C LEU A 64 -0.55 -25.18 5.51
N THR A 65 -0.28 -26.47 5.35
CA THR A 65 -1.32 -27.47 5.02
C THR A 65 -1.81 -28.24 6.25
N PHE A 66 -0.90 -28.65 7.15
CA PHE A 66 -1.19 -29.68 8.19
C PHE A 66 -0.97 -29.19 9.63
N SER A 67 -0.62 -27.93 9.85
CA SER A 67 -0.34 -27.39 11.18
C SER A 67 0.96 -27.87 11.90
N GLN A 68 1.06 -27.55 13.17
CA GLN A 68 2.28 -27.40 13.97
C GLN A 68 2.99 -28.67 14.45
N ASP A 69 2.45 -29.87 14.24
CA ASP A 69 3.03 -31.08 14.81
C ASP A 69 3.95 -31.79 13.80
N VAL A 70 5.25 -31.68 14.02
CA VAL A 70 6.31 -32.28 13.20
C VAL A 70 6.83 -33.57 13.84
N SER A 71 6.63 -34.69 13.17
CA SER A 71 7.19 -36.00 13.57
C SER A 71 7.65 -36.77 12.35
N GLU A 72 8.53 -37.76 12.56
CA GLU A 72 9.07 -38.61 11.48
C GLU A 72 7.98 -39.23 10.61
N ASN A 73 6.98 -39.83 11.25
CA ASN A 73 5.89 -40.50 10.54
C ASN A 73 5.09 -39.52 9.70
N LYS A 74 4.78 -38.32 10.23
CA LYS A 74 4.00 -37.31 9.54
C LYS A 74 4.74 -36.72 8.33
N ILE A 75 6.02 -36.39 8.51
CA ILE A 75 6.86 -35.88 7.42
C ILE A 75 7.07 -36.95 6.35
N ASN A 76 7.40 -38.20 6.72
CA ASN A 76 7.56 -39.27 5.75
C ASN A 76 6.27 -39.52 4.96
N ASN A 77 5.11 -39.51 5.60
CA ASN A 77 3.81 -39.66 4.95
C ASN A 77 3.54 -38.47 4.00
N TYR A 78 3.81 -37.25 4.43
CA TYR A 78 3.66 -36.07 3.57
C TYR A 78 4.56 -36.16 2.34
N MET A 79 5.85 -36.39 2.51
CA MET A 79 6.80 -36.50 1.41
C MET A 79 6.44 -37.62 0.43
N SER A 80 5.87 -38.74 0.91
CA SER A 80 5.49 -39.89 0.08
C SER A 80 4.28 -39.64 -0.83
N GLN A 81 3.52 -38.56 -0.62
CA GLN A 81 2.38 -38.20 -1.47
C GLN A 81 2.79 -37.81 -2.89
N ASN A 82 4.04 -37.37 -3.06
CA ASN A 82 4.60 -37.02 -4.37
C ASN A 82 5.90 -37.79 -4.60
N ILE A 83 5.94 -38.60 -5.66
CA ILE A 83 7.05 -39.51 -5.94
C ILE A 83 8.37 -38.77 -6.20
N ASP A 84 8.33 -37.62 -6.84
CA ASP A 84 9.55 -36.84 -7.18
C ASP A 84 10.08 -36.10 -5.95
N ILE A 85 9.19 -35.55 -5.13
CA ILE A 85 9.55 -34.96 -3.84
C ILE A 85 10.15 -36.05 -2.94
N PHE A 86 9.56 -37.22 -2.90
CA PHE A 86 10.04 -38.34 -2.08
C PHE A 86 11.42 -38.85 -2.52
N LYS A 87 11.67 -38.96 -3.82
CA LYS A 87 12.99 -39.31 -4.37
C LYS A 87 14.05 -38.28 -3.93
N LYS A 88 13.74 -36.98 -4.10
CA LYS A 88 14.64 -35.88 -3.72
C LYS A 88 14.85 -35.82 -2.21
N TYR A 89 13.79 -36.01 -1.42
CA TYR A 89 13.87 -36.15 0.03
C TYR A 89 14.85 -37.27 0.46
N ARG A 90 14.75 -38.43 -0.17
CA ARG A 90 15.62 -39.58 0.09
C ARG A 90 17.07 -39.29 -0.33
N SER A 91 17.29 -38.63 -1.48
CA SER A 91 18.64 -38.30 -1.94
C SER A 91 19.37 -37.33 -1.00
N TYR A 92 18.63 -36.48 -0.30
CA TYR A 92 19.18 -35.57 0.72
C TYR A 92 19.23 -36.19 2.14
N GLY A 93 19.07 -37.51 2.27
CA GLY A 93 19.21 -38.26 3.54
C GLY A 93 17.93 -38.39 4.36
N GLY A 94 16.80 -37.86 3.89
CA GLY A 94 15.48 -38.07 4.49
C GLY A 94 15.35 -37.50 5.91
N TRP A 95 14.57 -38.18 6.74
CA TRP A 95 14.35 -37.79 8.13
C TRP A 95 15.64 -37.69 8.96
N LYS A 96 16.65 -38.51 8.67
CA LYS A 96 17.93 -38.45 9.37
C LYS A 96 18.58 -37.07 9.25
N THR A 97 18.50 -36.45 8.08
CA THR A 97 19.02 -35.09 7.86
C THR A 97 18.20 -34.05 8.62
N ILE A 98 16.87 -34.13 8.58
CA ILE A 98 15.99 -33.24 9.36
C ILE A 98 16.33 -33.36 10.85
N LYS A 99 16.44 -34.58 11.36
CA LYS A 99 16.79 -34.82 12.76
C LYS A 99 18.15 -34.21 13.12
N SER A 100 19.17 -34.39 12.28
CA SER A 100 20.48 -33.78 12.49
C SER A 100 20.43 -32.26 12.51
N MET A 101 19.62 -31.64 11.62
CA MET A 101 19.38 -30.20 11.64
C MET A 101 18.70 -29.75 12.94
N MET A 102 17.69 -30.49 13.41
CA MET A 102 17.01 -30.21 14.68
C MET A 102 17.93 -30.35 15.90
N ASP A 103 18.83 -31.33 15.86
CA ASP A 103 19.81 -31.55 16.95
C ASP A 103 20.84 -30.42 17.01
N LEU A 104 21.26 -29.85 15.89
CA LEU A 104 22.14 -28.69 15.79
C LEU A 104 21.44 -27.36 16.13
N ALA A 105 20.12 -27.33 16.07
CA ALA A 105 19.35 -26.09 16.19
C ALA A 105 19.21 -25.64 17.65
N ASP A 106 19.63 -24.41 17.94
CA ASP A 106 19.24 -23.66 19.13
C ASP A 106 18.11 -22.68 18.79
N VAL A 107 16.91 -22.99 19.30
CA VAL A 107 15.70 -22.19 19.07
C VAL A 107 15.86 -20.77 19.65
N ASN A 108 16.64 -20.59 20.72
CA ASN A 108 16.86 -19.28 21.34
C ASN A 108 17.75 -18.38 20.47
N ASP A 109 18.58 -18.97 19.60
CA ASP A 109 19.47 -18.23 18.71
C ASP A 109 18.93 -18.08 17.28
N VAL A 110 17.69 -18.45 17.03
CA VAL A 110 17.07 -18.39 15.69
C VAL A 110 17.11 -16.99 15.07
N HIS A 111 17.02 -15.93 15.88
CA HIS A 111 17.11 -14.56 15.40
C HIS A 111 18.47 -14.25 14.75
N ASN A 112 19.57 -14.72 15.36
CA ASN A 112 20.91 -14.55 14.82
C ASN A 112 21.07 -15.37 13.52
N ALA A 113 20.54 -16.59 13.48
CA ALA A 113 20.54 -17.41 12.28
C ALA A 113 19.77 -16.72 11.14
N PHE A 114 18.56 -16.24 11.40
CA PHE A 114 17.76 -15.46 10.45
C PHE A 114 18.49 -14.21 9.93
N SER A 115 19.03 -13.40 10.84
CA SER A 115 19.75 -12.17 10.49
C SER A 115 21.00 -12.47 9.64
N THR A 116 21.68 -13.57 9.94
CA THR A 116 22.86 -14.01 9.19
C THR A 116 22.47 -14.50 7.79
N ILE A 117 21.39 -15.29 7.66
CA ILE A 117 20.87 -15.70 6.34
C ILE A 117 20.55 -14.47 5.49
N LYS A 118 19.82 -13.50 6.02
CA LYS A 118 19.49 -12.26 5.30
C LYS A 118 20.73 -11.46 4.90
N LYS A 119 21.74 -11.43 5.75
CA LYS A 119 23.03 -10.80 5.44
C LYS A 119 23.73 -11.45 4.25
N TYR A 120 23.86 -12.75 4.25
CA TYR A 120 24.52 -13.47 3.16
C TYR A 120 23.69 -13.52 1.89
N SER A 121 22.36 -13.55 1.99
CA SER A 121 21.45 -13.38 0.86
C SER A 121 21.70 -12.04 0.15
N LEU A 122 21.79 -10.94 0.90
CA LEU A 122 22.09 -9.62 0.35
C LEU A 122 23.46 -9.60 -0.36
N ILE A 123 24.48 -10.23 0.21
CA ILE A 123 25.82 -10.29 -0.39
C ILE A 123 25.77 -11.07 -1.70
N ARG A 124 25.13 -12.24 -1.75
CA ARG A 124 24.97 -13.02 -2.98
C ARG A 124 24.27 -12.22 -4.08
N GLU A 125 23.26 -11.42 -3.72
CA GLU A 125 22.60 -10.54 -4.69
C GLU A 125 23.53 -9.42 -5.18
N TYR A 126 24.36 -8.84 -4.32
CA TYR A 126 25.39 -7.89 -4.76
C TYR A 126 26.37 -8.52 -5.74
N VAL A 127 26.89 -9.71 -5.41
CA VAL A 127 27.81 -10.47 -6.29
C VAL A 127 27.14 -10.77 -7.63
N ARG A 128 25.90 -11.23 -7.62
CA ARG A 128 25.15 -11.50 -8.85
C ARG A 128 24.96 -10.25 -9.72
N LYS A 129 24.95 -9.08 -9.11
CA LYS A 129 24.88 -7.77 -9.79
C LYS A 129 26.26 -7.19 -10.14
N GLY A 130 27.36 -7.94 -9.95
CA GLY A 130 28.70 -7.53 -10.33
C GLY A 130 29.47 -6.76 -9.26
N PHE A 131 28.96 -6.68 -8.04
CA PHE A 131 29.71 -6.10 -6.92
C PHE A 131 30.71 -7.14 -6.36
N PRO A 132 31.96 -6.75 -6.04
CA PRO A 132 32.97 -7.66 -5.53
C PRO A 132 32.66 -8.07 -4.08
N ALA A 133 32.45 -9.37 -3.84
CA ALA A 133 32.15 -9.92 -2.51
C ALA A 133 33.27 -9.67 -1.50
N ASP A 134 34.52 -9.85 -1.92
CA ASP A 134 35.71 -9.67 -1.11
C ASP A 134 35.76 -8.30 -0.42
N LYS A 135 35.40 -7.25 -1.13
CA LYS A 135 35.34 -5.87 -0.60
C LYS A 135 34.24 -5.68 0.43
N ILE A 136 33.10 -6.37 0.27
CA ILE A 136 32.00 -6.31 1.25
C ILE A 136 32.37 -7.12 2.49
N LEU A 137 32.89 -8.31 2.31
CA LEU A 137 33.30 -9.22 3.39
C LEU A 137 34.49 -8.69 4.20
N SER A 138 35.31 -7.81 3.59
CA SER A 138 36.45 -7.15 4.27
C SER A 138 36.04 -5.93 5.11
N PHE A 139 34.75 -5.59 5.22
CA PHE A 139 34.32 -4.48 6.08
C PHE A 139 34.74 -4.74 7.54
N LYS A 140 35.22 -3.68 8.19
CA LYS A 140 35.57 -3.74 9.62
C LYS A 140 34.37 -4.22 10.42
N ASN A 141 34.59 -5.21 11.29
CA ASN A 141 33.55 -5.83 12.11
C ASN A 141 32.40 -6.49 11.29
N PHE A 142 32.69 -6.98 10.08
CA PHE A 142 31.70 -7.62 9.21
C PHE A 142 30.80 -8.62 9.95
N GLN A 143 31.33 -9.41 10.87
CA GLN A 143 30.56 -10.41 11.62
C GLN A 143 29.41 -9.77 12.45
N MET A 144 29.61 -8.55 12.91
CA MET A 144 28.62 -7.81 13.71
C MET A 144 27.63 -7.01 12.86
N LEU A 145 27.87 -6.86 11.57
CA LEU A 145 27.00 -6.10 10.67
C LEU A 145 25.76 -6.92 10.30
N THR A 146 24.62 -6.23 10.30
CA THR A 146 23.38 -6.76 9.75
C THR A 146 23.29 -6.51 8.24
N ALA A 147 22.32 -7.14 7.56
CA ALA A 147 22.02 -6.84 6.16
C ALA A 147 21.71 -5.35 5.93
N ALA A 148 20.98 -4.73 6.85
CA ALA A 148 20.65 -3.30 6.80
C ALA A 148 21.90 -2.41 6.91
N ASP A 149 22.86 -2.76 7.76
CA ASP A 149 24.12 -2.02 7.90
C ASP A 149 24.95 -2.09 6.62
N ILE A 150 25.08 -3.28 6.04
CA ILE A 150 25.79 -3.48 4.77
C ILE A 150 25.12 -2.68 3.65
N TYR A 151 23.80 -2.76 3.53
CA TYR A 151 23.04 -1.96 2.56
C TYR A 151 23.30 -0.46 2.74
N ARG A 152 23.25 0.04 3.98
CA ARG A 152 23.51 1.46 4.31
C ARG A 152 24.93 1.86 3.92
N MET A 153 25.92 1.04 4.22
CA MET A 153 27.32 1.29 3.86
C MET A 153 27.53 1.30 2.35
N MET A 154 26.93 0.36 1.63
CA MET A 154 27.01 0.30 0.17
C MET A 154 26.33 1.52 -0.47
N ARG A 155 25.13 1.85 0.01
CA ARG A 155 24.39 3.05 -0.43
C ARG A 155 25.23 4.31 -0.21
N THR A 156 25.79 4.50 0.98
CA THR A 156 26.64 5.67 1.28
C THR A 156 27.83 5.76 0.33
N LYS A 157 28.46 4.63 -0.02
CA LYS A 157 29.54 4.60 -1.01
C LYS A 157 29.06 5.00 -2.42
N CYS A 158 27.91 4.47 -2.85
CA CYS A 158 27.32 4.82 -4.14
C CYS A 158 26.94 6.31 -4.19
N ASP A 159 26.31 6.81 -3.13
CA ASP A 159 25.93 8.21 -3.01
C ASP A 159 27.18 9.12 -3.02
N ARG A 160 28.26 8.71 -2.36
CA ARG A 160 29.53 9.44 -2.35
C ARG A 160 30.16 9.47 -3.75
N ILE A 161 30.23 8.33 -4.45
CA ILE A 161 30.72 8.28 -5.83
C ILE A 161 29.87 9.19 -6.73
N ASN A 162 28.55 9.14 -6.59
CA ASN A 162 27.65 9.99 -7.33
C ASN A 162 27.89 11.47 -7.02
N THR A 163 28.13 11.83 -5.76
CA THR A 163 28.43 13.19 -5.34
C THR A 163 29.81 13.65 -5.84
N GLU A 164 30.82 12.77 -5.87
CA GLU A 164 32.18 13.06 -6.32
C GLU A 164 32.29 13.18 -7.85
N ILE A 165 31.47 12.43 -8.60
CA ILE A 165 31.50 12.42 -10.08
C ILE A 165 30.47 13.40 -10.68
N SER A 166 29.34 13.56 -10.02
CA SER A 166 28.29 14.48 -10.50
C SER A 166 28.63 15.88 -10.03
N ASN A 167 28.72 16.82 -10.96
CA ASN A 167 28.70 18.26 -10.67
C ASN A 167 27.30 18.69 -10.18
N LEU A 168 26.78 17.98 -9.14
CA LEU A 168 25.40 18.18 -8.65
C LEU A 168 25.18 19.52 -7.99
N ASP A 169 26.26 20.19 -7.62
CA ASP A 169 26.23 21.47 -6.90
C ASP A 169 26.67 22.67 -7.76
N GLU A 170 26.86 22.48 -9.07
CA GLU A 170 27.07 23.65 -9.92
C GLU A 170 25.80 24.49 -10.00
N PRO A 171 25.88 25.76 -9.66
CA PRO A 171 24.72 26.64 -9.71
C PRO A 171 24.23 26.76 -11.15
N ILE A 172 22.95 26.56 -11.35
CA ILE A 172 22.30 26.76 -12.66
C ILE A 172 22.02 28.24 -12.85
N VAL A 173 22.43 28.78 -13.99
CA VAL A 173 22.08 30.15 -14.38
C VAL A 173 20.61 30.16 -14.81
N LEU A 174 19.71 30.63 -13.94
CA LEU A 174 18.26 30.61 -14.16
C LEU A 174 17.78 31.47 -15.33
N THR A 175 18.61 32.42 -15.79
CA THR A 175 18.30 33.27 -16.96
C THR A 175 18.58 32.60 -18.29
N GLU A 176 19.30 31.45 -18.26
CA GLU A 176 19.55 30.66 -19.45
C GLU A 176 18.34 29.73 -19.74
N LYS A 177 18.15 29.37 -21.02
CA LYS A 177 17.11 28.47 -21.48
C LYS A 177 15.66 28.86 -21.11
N THR A 178 15.42 30.12 -20.81
CA THR A 178 14.08 30.61 -20.46
C THR A 178 13.10 30.47 -21.63
N ILE A 179 13.55 30.73 -22.86
CA ILE A 179 12.73 30.58 -24.07
C ILE A 179 12.41 29.11 -24.30
N GLU A 180 13.40 28.21 -24.22
CA GLU A 180 13.21 26.76 -24.35
C GLU A 180 12.20 26.22 -23.31
N LEU A 181 12.20 26.80 -22.11
CA LEU A 181 11.27 26.44 -21.05
C LEU A 181 9.83 26.83 -21.40
N VAL A 182 9.64 28.06 -21.91
CA VAL A 182 8.32 28.56 -22.34
C VAL A 182 7.79 27.71 -23.50
N ASP A 183 8.63 27.45 -24.50
CA ASP A 183 8.26 26.64 -25.66
C ASP A 183 7.92 25.21 -25.26
N ARG A 184 8.68 24.63 -24.31
CA ARG A 184 8.38 23.29 -23.77
C ARG A 184 7.01 23.23 -23.09
N TYR A 185 6.59 24.28 -22.40
CA TYR A 185 5.27 24.31 -21.75
C TYR A 185 4.11 24.39 -22.76
N LEU A 186 4.34 24.90 -23.97
CA LEU A 186 3.36 24.85 -25.05
C LEU A 186 3.16 23.42 -25.57
N ASP A 187 4.24 22.64 -25.62
CA ASP A 187 4.20 21.25 -26.08
C ASP A 187 3.81 20.29 -24.95
N VAL A 188 4.40 20.44 -23.76
CA VAL A 188 4.16 19.60 -22.58
C VAL A 188 3.85 20.49 -21.37
N PRO A 189 2.60 20.92 -21.20
CA PRO A 189 2.21 21.70 -20.04
C PRO A 189 2.36 20.90 -18.74
N GLU A 190 2.67 21.57 -17.64
CA GLU A 190 2.90 20.96 -16.33
C GLU A 190 1.55 20.57 -15.68
N PHE A 191 0.96 19.48 -16.16
CA PHE A 191 -0.24 18.85 -15.58
C PHE A 191 0.08 17.42 -15.15
N GLY A 192 -0.58 16.99 -14.07
CA GLY A 192 -0.69 15.58 -13.72
C GLY A 192 -1.76 14.88 -14.54
N ILE A 193 -1.95 13.59 -14.30
CA ILE A 193 -3.10 12.89 -14.88
C ILE A 193 -4.40 13.42 -14.26
N THR A 194 -5.45 13.44 -15.06
CA THR A 194 -6.74 14.00 -14.69
C THR A 194 -7.37 13.23 -13.52
N SER A 195 -7.85 13.93 -12.51
CA SER A 195 -8.61 13.36 -11.39
C SER A 195 -10.10 13.19 -11.75
N CYS A 196 -10.75 12.20 -11.13
CA CYS A 196 -12.22 12.09 -11.12
C CYS A 196 -12.90 13.27 -10.40
N PHE A 197 -12.16 14.02 -9.63
CA PHE A 197 -12.62 15.20 -8.90
C PHE A 197 -12.26 16.48 -9.66
N GLN A 198 -13.26 17.18 -10.20
CA GLN A 198 -13.02 18.39 -11.02
C GLN A 198 -12.27 19.47 -10.25
N GLY A 199 -12.68 19.80 -9.02
CA GLY A 199 -11.97 20.77 -8.21
C GLY A 199 -10.52 20.40 -7.94
N PHE A 200 -10.18 19.10 -7.96
CA PHE A 200 -8.80 18.66 -7.84
C PHE A 200 -7.98 19.02 -9.08
N ASN A 201 -8.58 18.90 -10.27
CA ASN A 201 -7.93 19.30 -11.52
C ASN A 201 -7.65 20.81 -11.57
N GLU A 202 -8.60 21.62 -11.12
CA GLU A 202 -8.53 23.07 -11.14
C GLU A 202 -7.49 23.60 -10.14
N TYR A 203 -7.50 23.10 -8.91
CA TYR A 203 -6.63 23.60 -7.84
C TYR A 203 -5.28 22.91 -7.75
N PHE A 204 -5.17 21.64 -8.15
CA PHE A 204 -3.93 20.86 -8.02
C PHE A 204 -3.35 20.42 -9.36
N ARG A 205 -3.95 20.82 -10.49
CA ARG A 205 -3.55 20.39 -11.84
C ARG A 205 -3.56 18.87 -12.01
N GLY A 206 -4.55 18.19 -11.41
CA GLY A 206 -4.63 16.74 -11.36
C GLY A 206 -3.61 16.10 -10.41
N TYR A 207 -3.26 14.85 -10.67
CA TYR A 207 -2.29 14.11 -9.86
C TYR A 207 -0.86 14.38 -10.34
N LEU A 208 -0.34 15.58 -10.06
CA LEU A 208 0.95 16.06 -10.53
C LEU A 208 2.10 15.36 -9.81
N ARG A 209 3.02 14.74 -10.56
CA ARG A 209 4.21 14.07 -10.00
C ARG A 209 5.19 15.08 -9.37
N SER A 210 6.14 14.56 -8.60
CA SER A 210 7.09 15.33 -7.77
C SER A 210 6.41 16.15 -6.67
N LYS A 211 5.16 15.79 -6.31
CA LYS A 211 4.36 16.46 -5.29
C LYS A 211 3.78 15.47 -4.28
N VAL A 212 3.59 15.98 -3.05
CA VAL A 212 2.91 15.23 -1.98
C VAL A 212 1.69 16.01 -1.52
N LEU A 213 0.54 15.34 -1.54
CA LEU A 213 -0.69 15.80 -0.89
C LEU A 213 -0.79 15.15 0.49
N PHE A 214 -0.81 15.96 1.52
CA PHE A 214 -1.20 15.51 2.86
C PHE A 214 -2.68 15.79 3.07
N ASN A 215 -3.42 14.74 3.45
CA ASN A 215 -4.87 14.80 3.61
C ASN A 215 -5.27 14.46 5.04
N GLY A 216 -5.66 15.47 5.81
CA GLY A 216 -6.11 15.34 7.19
C GLY A 216 -7.61 15.09 7.26
N CYS A 217 -8.03 14.07 7.99
CA CYS A 217 -9.45 13.79 8.26
C CYS A 217 -9.65 13.43 9.73
N LEU A 218 -10.85 13.64 10.24
CA LEU A 218 -11.28 13.09 11.50
C LEU A 218 -11.41 11.56 11.42
N SER A 219 -11.37 10.90 12.57
CA SER A 219 -11.56 9.46 12.64
C SER A 219 -12.94 9.07 12.08
N ASN A 220 -13.01 7.95 11.35
CA ASN A 220 -14.25 7.41 10.78
C ASN A 220 -15.01 8.33 9.80
N GLU A 221 -14.37 9.36 9.27
CA GLU A 221 -15.00 10.27 8.29
C GLU A 221 -14.78 9.88 6.82
N GLY A 222 -14.24 8.70 6.55
CA GLY A 222 -14.13 8.19 5.18
C GLY A 222 -12.78 8.44 4.51
N LYS A 223 -11.74 8.76 5.27
CA LYS A 223 -10.36 8.97 4.79
C LYS A 223 -9.89 7.90 3.82
N SER A 224 -9.90 6.63 4.27
CA SER A 224 -9.48 5.49 3.47
C SER A 224 -10.40 5.23 2.28
N ARG A 225 -11.71 5.49 2.42
CA ARG A 225 -12.68 5.38 1.33
C ARG A 225 -12.44 6.39 0.21
N TYR A 226 -12.14 7.63 0.58
CA TYR A 226 -11.75 8.66 -0.37
C TYR A 226 -10.47 8.29 -1.11
N MET A 227 -9.46 7.80 -0.38
CA MET A 227 -8.21 7.32 -0.98
C MET A 227 -8.43 6.14 -1.92
N THR A 228 -9.24 5.15 -1.54
CA THR A 228 -9.60 4.01 -2.40
C THR A 228 -10.23 4.47 -3.70
N LYS A 229 -11.13 5.46 -3.66
CA LYS A 229 -11.74 6.05 -4.86
C LYS A 229 -10.69 6.64 -5.81
N ILE A 230 -9.72 7.38 -5.27
CA ILE A 230 -8.61 7.95 -6.05
C ILE A 230 -7.72 6.86 -6.64
N ILE A 231 -7.37 5.83 -5.86
CA ILE A 231 -6.56 4.70 -6.34
C ILE A 231 -7.26 3.99 -7.51
N CYS A 232 -8.57 3.73 -7.38
CA CYS A 232 -9.34 3.12 -8.46
C CYS A 232 -9.38 4.00 -9.72
N ASP A 233 -9.54 5.31 -9.57
CA ASP A 233 -9.52 6.25 -10.70
C ASP A 233 -8.16 6.20 -11.43
N ILE A 234 -7.06 6.35 -10.69
CA ILE A 234 -5.71 6.34 -11.28
C ILE A 234 -5.37 4.98 -11.89
N ALA A 235 -5.65 3.90 -11.18
CA ALA A 235 -5.24 2.57 -11.61
C ALA A 235 -6.16 2.03 -12.72
N LEU A 236 -7.46 2.00 -12.49
CA LEU A 236 -8.38 1.29 -13.38
C LEU A 236 -8.84 2.13 -14.57
N LYS A 237 -9.02 3.47 -14.36
CA LYS A 237 -9.45 4.37 -15.42
C LYS A 237 -8.27 4.97 -16.19
N GLN A 238 -7.25 5.49 -15.46
CA GLN A 238 -6.09 6.13 -16.09
C GLN A 238 -4.97 5.15 -16.45
N ARG A 239 -5.12 3.87 -16.10
CA ARG A 239 -4.16 2.77 -16.41
C ARG A 239 -2.75 3.03 -15.89
N GLN A 240 -2.64 3.66 -14.72
CA GLN A 240 -1.35 3.95 -14.09
C GLN A 240 -1.13 3.06 -12.86
N PRO A 241 0.03 2.38 -12.75
CA PRO A 241 0.34 1.57 -11.58
C PRO A 241 0.40 2.40 -10.29
N CYS A 242 -0.31 1.93 -9.28
CA CYS A 242 -0.40 2.54 -7.95
C CYS A 242 0.09 1.56 -6.87
N MET A 243 0.63 2.09 -5.78
CA MET A 243 0.89 1.31 -4.57
C MET A 243 0.24 1.95 -3.36
N LEU A 244 -0.47 1.15 -2.59
CA LEU A 244 -0.98 1.51 -1.27
C LEU A 244 -0.11 0.89 -0.18
N LEU A 245 0.46 1.72 0.68
CA LEU A 245 1.10 1.34 1.92
C LEU A 245 0.10 1.58 3.06
N SER A 246 -0.36 0.52 3.73
CA SER A 246 -1.36 0.64 4.80
C SER A 246 -0.85 0.07 6.11
N ASN A 247 -1.16 0.76 7.21
CA ASN A 247 -0.96 0.28 8.57
C ASN A 247 -2.27 0.21 9.37
N GLU A 248 -3.41 0.45 8.72
CA GLU A 248 -4.74 0.40 9.35
C GLU A 248 -5.66 -0.63 8.69
N GLN A 249 -5.65 -0.71 7.38
CA GLN A 249 -6.49 -1.62 6.62
C GLN A 249 -5.74 -2.89 6.25
N THR A 250 -6.45 -4.01 6.30
CA THR A 250 -5.97 -5.28 5.74
C THR A 250 -6.15 -5.29 4.22
N GLU A 251 -5.49 -6.23 3.56
CA GLU A 251 -5.69 -6.51 2.13
C GLU A 251 -7.18 -6.74 1.80
N ASN A 252 -7.88 -7.52 2.63
CA ASN A 252 -9.29 -7.82 2.44
C ASN A 252 -10.18 -6.57 2.56
N ASP A 253 -9.90 -5.68 3.53
CA ASP A 253 -10.66 -4.44 3.70
C ASP A 253 -10.51 -3.55 2.47
N PHE A 254 -9.29 -3.41 1.97
CA PHE A 254 -9.04 -2.64 0.75
C PHE A 254 -9.68 -3.29 -0.48
N HIS A 255 -9.62 -4.62 -0.61
CA HIS A 255 -10.25 -5.35 -1.70
C HIS A 255 -11.76 -5.14 -1.72
N ASN A 256 -12.41 -5.25 -0.55
CA ASN A 256 -13.86 -5.01 -0.42
C ASN A 256 -14.22 -3.56 -0.78
N ALA A 257 -13.43 -2.59 -0.29
CA ALA A 257 -13.62 -1.19 -0.62
C ALA A 257 -13.44 -0.92 -2.12
N MET A 258 -12.47 -1.56 -2.78
CA MET A 258 -12.23 -1.46 -4.21
C MET A 258 -13.41 -2.02 -5.01
N ILE A 259 -13.87 -3.24 -4.69
CA ILE A 259 -15.04 -3.84 -5.36
C ILE A 259 -16.26 -2.93 -5.21
N THR A 260 -16.51 -2.46 -4.00
CA THR A 260 -17.65 -1.56 -3.70
C THR A 260 -17.54 -0.26 -4.50
N THR A 261 -16.34 0.32 -4.61
CA THR A 261 -16.09 1.53 -5.41
C THR A 261 -16.42 1.30 -6.88
N VAL A 262 -15.93 0.20 -7.44
CA VAL A 262 -16.11 -0.11 -8.88
C VAL A 262 -17.57 -0.44 -9.19
N VAL A 263 -18.28 -1.12 -8.28
CA VAL A 263 -19.69 -1.45 -8.44
C VAL A 263 -20.57 -0.18 -8.49
N ASN A 264 -20.29 0.81 -7.63
CA ASN A 264 -21.26 1.88 -7.35
C ASN A 264 -20.97 3.22 -8.05
N ASN A 265 -19.80 3.42 -8.64
CA ASN A 265 -19.48 4.70 -9.26
C ASN A 265 -19.73 4.69 -10.78
N PRO A 266 -20.44 5.70 -11.32
CA PRO A 266 -20.92 5.73 -12.71
C PRO A 266 -19.82 5.59 -13.76
N GLU A 267 -18.64 6.17 -13.52
CA GLU A 267 -17.51 6.08 -14.44
C GLU A 267 -17.03 4.65 -14.64
N PHE A 268 -17.01 3.83 -13.57
CA PHE A 268 -16.67 2.41 -13.69
C PHE A 268 -17.81 1.60 -14.27
N GLN A 269 -19.06 1.94 -13.91
CA GLN A 269 -20.26 1.32 -14.51
C GLN A 269 -20.27 1.48 -16.03
N THR A 270 -19.79 2.61 -16.55
CA THR A 270 -19.63 2.83 -17.98
C THR A 270 -18.57 1.91 -18.59
N MET A 271 -17.47 1.65 -17.85
CA MET A 271 -16.36 0.83 -18.34
C MET A 271 -16.70 -0.68 -18.39
N HIS A 272 -17.33 -1.21 -17.33
CA HIS A 272 -17.68 -2.64 -17.28
C HIS A 272 -19.10 -2.95 -17.80
N GLY A 273 -19.90 -1.92 -18.09
CA GLY A 273 -21.23 -2.05 -18.70
C GLY A 273 -22.32 -2.61 -17.78
N VAL A 274 -22.13 -2.55 -16.46
CA VAL A 274 -23.09 -3.04 -15.46
C VAL A 274 -23.58 -1.86 -14.64
N LYS A 275 -24.90 -1.65 -14.59
CA LYS A 275 -25.53 -0.64 -13.73
C LYS A 275 -26.14 -1.32 -12.52
N ILE A 276 -25.51 -1.15 -11.37
CA ILE A 276 -25.96 -1.71 -10.09
C ILE A 276 -25.52 -0.80 -8.96
N HIS A 277 -26.29 -0.76 -7.87
CA HIS A 277 -25.91 -0.19 -6.59
C HIS A 277 -25.98 -1.27 -5.53
N LYS A 278 -24.88 -1.48 -4.78
CA LYS A 278 -24.79 -2.52 -3.77
C LYS A 278 -23.90 -2.07 -2.61
N PRO A 279 -24.47 -1.93 -1.39
CA PRO A 279 -23.67 -1.59 -0.22
C PRO A 279 -22.60 -2.63 0.08
N GLU A 280 -21.45 -2.19 0.55
CA GLU A 280 -20.33 -3.10 0.92
C GLU A 280 -20.75 -4.18 1.90
N LYS A 281 -21.55 -3.81 2.92
CA LYS A 281 -22.09 -4.76 3.89
C LYS A 281 -22.83 -5.91 3.21
N GLU A 282 -23.63 -5.63 2.20
CA GLU A 282 -24.38 -6.66 1.48
C GLU A 282 -23.45 -7.55 0.64
N ILE A 283 -22.42 -6.96 0.02
CA ILE A 283 -21.40 -7.72 -0.73
C ILE A 283 -20.64 -8.66 0.22
N THR A 284 -20.12 -8.13 1.32
CA THR A 284 -19.28 -8.87 2.27
C THR A 284 -20.04 -9.92 3.07
N MET A 285 -21.33 -9.70 3.30
CA MET A 285 -22.20 -10.68 3.96
C MET A 285 -22.87 -11.66 2.98
N GLY A 286 -22.59 -11.55 1.66
CA GLY A 286 -23.20 -12.41 0.65
C GLY A 286 -24.71 -12.25 0.53
N LEU A 287 -25.25 -11.06 0.79
CA LEU A 287 -26.68 -10.79 0.79
C LEU A 287 -27.13 -10.39 -0.63
N TYR A 288 -27.69 -11.35 -1.37
CA TYR A 288 -28.23 -11.15 -2.71
C TYR A 288 -29.71 -11.50 -2.75
N ARG A 289 -30.50 -10.70 -3.45
CA ARG A 289 -31.96 -10.90 -3.56
C ARG A 289 -32.29 -11.86 -4.69
N SER A 290 -33.30 -12.71 -4.44
CA SER A 290 -33.90 -13.53 -5.50
C SER A 290 -34.75 -12.65 -6.42
N ASP A 291 -34.55 -12.78 -7.72
CA ASP A 291 -35.36 -12.08 -8.75
C ASP A 291 -36.84 -12.49 -8.67
N LYS A 292 -37.15 -13.67 -8.09
CA LYS A 292 -38.52 -14.20 -7.97
C LYS A 292 -39.26 -13.67 -6.74
N THR A 293 -38.57 -13.61 -5.60
CA THR A 293 -39.24 -13.27 -4.31
C THR A 293 -38.88 -11.88 -3.79
N GLY A 294 -37.79 -11.26 -4.28
CA GLY A 294 -37.26 -10.00 -3.75
C GLY A 294 -36.58 -10.13 -2.39
N GLU A 295 -36.56 -11.33 -1.80
CA GLU A 295 -35.96 -11.58 -0.49
C GLU A 295 -34.49 -12.00 -0.63
N PHE A 296 -33.69 -11.77 0.44
CA PHE A 296 -32.32 -12.24 0.49
C PHE A 296 -32.23 -13.77 0.47
N MET A 297 -31.32 -14.29 -0.31
CA MET A 297 -31.08 -15.71 -0.45
C MET A 297 -30.07 -16.18 0.59
N PHE A 298 -30.43 -17.24 1.31
CA PHE A 298 -29.56 -17.90 2.28
C PHE A 298 -29.45 -19.38 1.94
N ARG A 299 -28.37 -20.01 2.36
CA ARG A 299 -28.22 -21.46 2.26
C ARG A 299 -29.28 -22.13 3.10
N LYS A 300 -29.98 -23.13 2.52
CA LYS A 300 -31.08 -23.82 3.19
C LYS A 300 -30.55 -24.66 4.34
N VAL A 301 -31.19 -24.54 5.49
CA VAL A 301 -30.83 -25.22 6.74
C VAL A 301 -32.05 -25.93 7.28
N ALA A 302 -31.90 -27.18 7.74
CA ALA A 302 -32.93 -27.94 8.43
C ALA A 302 -33.14 -27.42 9.86
N HIS A 303 -34.23 -27.85 10.53
CA HIS A 303 -34.53 -27.49 11.92
C HIS A 303 -33.44 -27.90 12.92
N ASN A 304 -32.66 -28.95 12.61
CA ASN A 304 -31.55 -29.43 13.41
C ASN A 304 -30.22 -28.69 13.15
N GLY A 305 -30.20 -27.71 12.24
CA GLY A 305 -29.01 -26.93 11.88
C GLY A 305 -28.19 -27.52 10.72
N ASP A 306 -28.54 -28.68 10.17
CA ASP A 306 -27.84 -29.28 9.03
C ASP A 306 -28.16 -28.52 7.73
N PHE A 307 -27.19 -28.39 6.83
CA PHE A 307 -27.42 -27.82 5.51
C PHE A 307 -28.20 -28.83 4.63
N LEU A 308 -29.28 -28.33 4.02
CA LEU A 308 -30.13 -29.09 3.08
C LEU A 308 -29.61 -29.04 1.63
N GLU A 309 -28.59 -28.22 1.37
CA GLU A 309 -27.94 -28.09 0.07
C GLU A 309 -26.43 -27.94 0.25
N THR A 310 -25.64 -28.45 -0.69
CA THR A 310 -24.19 -28.25 -0.72
C THR A 310 -23.85 -26.78 -0.98
N LYS A 311 -22.58 -26.43 -0.82
CA LYS A 311 -22.10 -25.07 -1.16
C LYS A 311 -22.28 -24.79 -2.65
N GLU A 312 -21.97 -25.76 -3.48
CA GLU A 312 -22.06 -25.70 -4.94
C GLU A 312 -23.51 -25.51 -5.40
N GLU A 313 -24.45 -26.29 -4.87
CA GLU A 313 -25.88 -26.16 -5.16
C GLU A 313 -26.42 -24.78 -4.74
N TYR A 314 -25.95 -24.24 -3.58
CA TYR A 314 -26.32 -22.91 -3.15
C TYR A 314 -25.78 -21.84 -4.10
N LEU A 315 -24.52 -21.93 -4.49
CA LEU A 315 -23.89 -20.97 -5.43
C LEU A 315 -24.59 -21.01 -6.80
N ASP A 316 -24.90 -22.19 -7.31
CA ASP A 316 -25.62 -22.35 -8.57
C ASP A 316 -27.03 -21.76 -8.48
N ARG A 317 -27.71 -21.96 -7.36
CA ARG A 317 -29.04 -21.38 -7.13
C ARG A 317 -28.98 -19.85 -7.08
N VAL A 318 -28.01 -19.27 -6.34
CA VAL A 318 -27.82 -17.81 -6.28
C VAL A 318 -27.47 -17.26 -7.66
N HIS A 319 -26.59 -17.94 -8.40
CA HIS A 319 -26.23 -17.53 -9.76
C HIS A 319 -27.44 -17.51 -10.71
N ASN A 320 -28.31 -18.53 -10.61
CA ASN A 320 -29.47 -18.63 -11.51
C ASN A 320 -30.62 -17.69 -11.12
N GLU A 321 -30.80 -17.42 -9.82
CA GLU A 321 -31.98 -16.71 -9.30
C GLU A 321 -31.72 -15.29 -8.84
N SER A 322 -30.45 -14.77 -8.89
CA SER A 322 -30.14 -13.40 -8.49
C SER A 322 -29.41 -12.63 -9.59
N SER A 323 -30.09 -11.66 -10.16
CA SER A 323 -29.49 -10.71 -11.10
C SER A 323 -28.46 -9.80 -10.41
N GLU A 324 -28.68 -9.47 -9.13
CA GLU A 324 -27.71 -8.72 -8.33
C GLU A 324 -26.38 -9.47 -8.21
N TYR A 325 -26.43 -10.77 -7.90
CA TYR A 325 -25.22 -11.57 -7.81
C TYR A 325 -24.48 -11.66 -9.14
N ARG A 326 -25.20 -11.95 -10.23
CA ARG A 326 -24.60 -11.99 -11.58
C ARG A 326 -23.96 -10.66 -11.96
N ALA A 327 -24.61 -9.53 -11.61
CA ALA A 327 -24.09 -8.20 -11.86
C ALA A 327 -22.80 -7.93 -11.08
N VAL A 328 -22.78 -8.17 -9.76
CA VAL A 328 -21.56 -8.00 -8.92
C VAL A 328 -20.44 -8.93 -9.37
N ARG A 329 -20.77 -10.19 -9.70
CA ARG A 329 -19.80 -11.17 -10.20
C ARG A 329 -19.18 -10.69 -11.54
N LYS A 330 -19.98 -10.18 -12.46
CA LYS A 330 -19.46 -9.62 -13.73
C LYS A 330 -18.50 -8.46 -13.49
N VAL A 331 -18.79 -7.60 -12.50
CA VAL A 331 -17.87 -6.53 -12.10
C VAL A 331 -16.58 -7.11 -11.51
N ALA A 332 -16.67 -8.13 -10.66
CA ALA A 332 -15.48 -8.79 -10.09
C ALA A 332 -14.63 -9.46 -11.19
N GLU A 333 -15.25 -10.13 -12.16
CA GLU A 333 -14.57 -10.70 -13.33
C GLU A 333 -13.89 -9.61 -14.18
N TRP A 334 -14.54 -8.45 -14.33
CA TRP A 334 -13.92 -7.30 -15.00
C TRP A 334 -12.70 -6.79 -14.22
N ILE A 335 -12.80 -6.63 -12.88
CA ILE A 335 -11.66 -6.22 -12.05
C ILE A 335 -10.52 -7.25 -12.18
N GLU A 336 -10.82 -8.53 -12.10
CA GLU A 336 -9.82 -9.61 -12.22
C GLU A 336 -9.14 -9.59 -13.60
N SER A 337 -9.88 -9.29 -14.66
CA SER A 337 -9.30 -9.14 -16.00
C SER A 337 -8.25 -8.02 -16.11
N GLN A 338 -8.31 -7.02 -15.22
CA GLN A 338 -7.31 -5.94 -15.13
C GLN A 338 -6.01 -6.39 -14.44
N SER A 339 -5.98 -7.56 -13.82
CA SER A 339 -4.81 -8.08 -13.10
C SER A 339 -3.59 -8.32 -14.00
N VAL A 340 -3.81 -8.53 -15.30
CA VAL A 340 -2.75 -8.68 -16.32
C VAL A 340 -1.81 -7.47 -16.33
N ASP A 341 -2.34 -6.27 -16.15
CA ASP A 341 -1.58 -5.02 -16.17
C ASP A 341 -0.92 -4.67 -14.82
N LYS A 342 -1.23 -5.42 -13.77
CA LYS A 342 -0.66 -5.22 -12.43
C LYS A 342 -0.73 -3.77 -11.96
N LEU A 343 -1.93 -3.20 -11.93
CA LEU A 343 -2.15 -1.77 -11.73
C LEU A 343 -2.25 -1.35 -10.26
N ILE A 344 -2.63 -2.25 -9.35
CA ILE A 344 -2.78 -1.93 -7.93
C ILE A 344 -1.94 -2.89 -7.09
N TYR A 345 -1.04 -2.31 -6.30
CA TYR A 345 -0.22 -3.03 -5.35
C TYR A 345 -0.59 -2.61 -3.93
N PHE A 346 -0.69 -3.58 -3.04
CA PHE A 346 -0.94 -3.38 -1.62
C PHE A 346 0.25 -3.89 -0.80
N VAL A 347 0.67 -3.13 0.19
CA VAL A 347 1.68 -3.54 1.16
C VAL A 347 1.17 -3.23 2.56
N ASP A 348 1.01 -4.25 3.38
CA ASP A 348 0.79 -4.11 4.81
C ASP A 348 2.11 -3.73 5.50
N ILE A 349 2.12 -2.55 6.10
CA ILE A 349 3.24 -2.02 6.88
C ILE A 349 2.90 -1.90 8.36
N SER A 350 1.84 -2.55 8.83
CA SER A 350 1.37 -2.46 10.22
C SER A 350 2.41 -2.92 11.24
N GLN A 351 3.29 -3.85 10.86
CA GLN A 351 4.36 -4.37 11.71
C GLN A 351 5.60 -3.47 11.76
N ASP A 352 5.85 -2.70 10.70
CA ASP A 352 6.99 -1.78 10.64
C ASP A 352 6.66 -0.60 9.70
N TYR A 353 6.23 0.51 10.27
CA TYR A 353 6.00 1.79 9.56
C TYR A 353 7.09 2.82 9.87
N SER A 354 8.31 2.34 10.14
CA SER A 354 9.50 3.19 10.26
C SER A 354 9.80 3.94 8.96
N ASP A 355 10.47 5.08 9.08
CA ASP A 355 10.86 5.88 7.91
C ASP A 355 11.79 5.10 6.96
N GLU A 356 12.60 4.18 7.49
CA GLU A 356 13.48 3.31 6.71
C GLU A 356 12.69 2.30 5.88
N ASN A 357 11.68 1.67 6.48
CA ASN A 357 10.82 0.73 5.75
C ASN A 357 9.97 1.47 4.71
N LEU A 358 9.37 2.61 5.07
CA LEU A 358 8.62 3.45 4.13
C LEU A 358 9.48 3.82 2.91
N GLU A 359 10.70 4.33 3.12
CA GLU A 359 11.61 4.64 2.02
C GLU A 359 11.90 3.42 1.16
N THR A 360 12.14 2.26 1.78
CA THR A 360 12.43 1.01 1.08
C THR A 360 11.26 0.59 0.20
N GLN A 361 10.03 0.61 0.74
CA GLN A 361 8.84 0.24 -0.02
C GLN A 361 8.55 1.23 -1.16
N ILE A 362 8.71 2.54 -0.93
CA ILE A 362 8.51 3.57 -1.95
C ILE A 362 9.53 3.41 -3.10
N ARG A 363 10.82 3.19 -2.77
CA ARG A 363 11.84 2.92 -3.79
C ARG A 363 11.55 1.65 -4.57
N LYS A 364 11.13 0.59 -3.89
CA LYS A 364 10.72 -0.68 -4.51
C LYS A 364 9.52 -0.48 -5.42
N ALA A 365 8.52 0.30 -5.01
CA ALA A 365 7.37 0.65 -5.82
C ALA A 365 7.80 1.27 -7.16
N LYS A 366 8.69 2.26 -7.11
CA LYS A 366 9.21 2.93 -8.31
C LYS A 366 10.06 2.02 -9.18
N LEU A 367 11.05 1.37 -8.58
CA LEU A 367 12.12 0.68 -9.34
C LEU A 367 11.72 -0.73 -9.79
N CYS A 368 10.88 -1.43 -9.03
CA CYS A 368 10.53 -2.82 -9.32
C CYS A 368 9.13 -2.96 -9.93
N TYR A 369 8.21 -2.04 -9.61
CA TYR A 369 6.82 -2.13 -10.04
C TYR A 369 6.37 -0.96 -10.93
N SER A 370 7.27 -0.03 -11.24
CA SER A 370 7.01 1.15 -12.08
C SER A 370 5.85 2.03 -11.55
N CYS A 371 5.55 1.97 -10.25
CA CYS A 371 4.52 2.79 -9.64
C CYS A 371 5.00 4.24 -9.53
N ASN A 372 4.25 5.16 -10.14
CA ASN A 372 4.48 6.59 -10.04
C ASN A 372 3.52 7.28 -9.05
N TYR A 373 2.52 6.55 -8.56
CA TYR A 373 1.45 7.03 -7.70
C TYR A 373 1.42 6.19 -6.42
N ILE A 374 1.79 6.80 -5.29
CA ILE A 374 1.97 6.13 -4.01
C ILE A 374 0.99 6.71 -3.00
N PHE A 375 0.34 5.82 -2.26
CA PHE A 375 -0.63 6.16 -1.23
C PHE A 375 -0.16 5.62 0.11
N TYR A 376 -0.26 6.43 1.16
CA TYR A 376 0.08 6.03 2.52
C TYR A 376 -1.10 6.26 3.46
N ASP A 377 -1.70 5.19 3.94
CA ASP A 377 -2.83 5.19 4.89
C ASP A 377 -2.45 4.41 6.16
N THR A 378 -2.04 5.07 7.22
CA THR A 378 -2.06 6.48 7.58
C THR A 378 -0.76 6.87 8.28
N MET A 379 -0.38 8.12 8.20
CA MET A 379 0.72 8.65 9.00
C MET A 379 0.36 8.61 10.48
N LYS A 380 1.13 7.85 11.28
CA LYS A 380 1.00 7.74 12.73
C LYS A 380 2.31 8.11 13.39
N SER A 381 2.24 8.68 14.60
CA SER A 381 3.40 8.78 15.48
C SER A 381 3.42 7.57 16.42
N TRP A 382 4.57 6.93 16.55
CA TRP A 382 4.77 5.81 17.50
C TRP A 382 4.61 6.24 18.96
N GLN A 383 4.84 7.52 19.25
CA GLN A 383 4.74 8.06 20.61
C GLN A 383 3.91 9.33 20.57
N LEU A 384 3.00 9.46 21.50
CA LEU A 384 2.04 10.57 21.63
C LEU A 384 2.69 11.97 21.73
N GLU A 385 3.99 12.06 21.96
CA GLU A 385 4.72 13.31 22.21
C GLU A 385 5.78 13.67 21.14
N ASP A 386 6.04 12.83 20.12
CA ASP A 386 7.12 13.11 19.17
C ASP A 386 6.66 13.76 17.87
N TRP A 387 6.29 15.02 17.97
CA TRP A 387 5.87 15.89 16.87
C TRP A 387 6.97 16.21 15.87
N SER A 388 8.23 16.14 16.30
CA SER A 388 9.39 16.32 15.45
C SER A 388 9.48 15.21 14.41
N ARG A 389 9.14 14.00 14.79
CA ARG A 389 9.17 12.81 13.95
C ARG A 389 8.13 12.87 12.83
N PHE A 390 6.91 13.33 13.14
CA PHE A 390 5.86 13.50 12.13
C PHE A 390 6.28 14.48 11.01
N LYS A 391 6.94 15.57 11.38
CA LYS A 391 7.54 16.51 10.43
C LYS A 391 8.70 15.89 9.65
N LEU A 392 9.53 15.06 10.29
CA LEU A 392 10.64 14.36 9.63
C LEU A 392 10.12 13.38 8.58
N THR A 393 9.15 12.55 8.91
CA THR A 393 8.49 11.64 7.96
C THR A 393 7.89 12.42 6.79
N ALA A 394 7.16 13.51 7.05
CA ALA A 394 6.61 14.35 5.98
C ALA A 394 7.70 14.97 5.09
N THR A 395 8.81 15.44 5.67
CA THR A 395 9.96 15.96 4.92
C THR A 395 10.56 14.87 4.03
N LYS A 396 10.73 13.67 4.56
CA LYS A 396 11.26 12.52 3.83
C LYS A 396 10.38 12.12 2.66
N LEU A 397 9.06 12.06 2.86
CA LEU A 397 8.11 11.79 1.79
C LEU A 397 8.19 12.84 0.67
N CYS A 398 8.29 14.12 1.02
CA CYS A 398 8.46 15.20 0.04
C CYS A 398 9.79 15.07 -0.75
N GLN A 399 10.88 14.69 -0.08
CA GLN A 399 12.17 14.43 -0.75
C GLN A 399 12.09 13.24 -1.69
N LEU A 400 11.48 12.14 -1.25
CA LEU A 400 11.30 10.94 -2.07
C LEU A 400 10.43 11.23 -3.30
N ALA A 401 9.34 11.98 -3.13
CA ALA A 401 8.47 12.36 -4.24
C ALA A 401 9.24 13.15 -5.32
N LYS A 402 10.07 14.12 -4.91
CA LYS A 402 10.91 14.90 -5.84
C LYS A 402 12.00 14.07 -6.50
N ASN A 403 12.73 13.28 -5.69
CA ASN A 403 13.90 12.54 -6.18
C ASN A 403 13.52 11.37 -7.10
N LEU A 404 12.33 10.81 -6.94
CA LEU A 404 11.85 9.67 -7.71
C LEU A 404 10.76 10.04 -8.71
N ASP A 405 10.42 11.32 -8.80
CA ASP A 405 9.34 11.83 -9.64
C ASP A 405 8.02 11.07 -9.40
N LEU A 406 7.51 11.14 -8.16
CA LEU A 406 6.30 10.47 -7.72
C LEU A 406 5.20 11.47 -7.37
N TYR A 407 3.95 11.14 -7.66
CA TYR A 407 2.83 11.68 -6.92
C TYR A 407 2.63 10.84 -5.66
N MET A 408 2.49 11.50 -4.53
CA MET A 408 2.20 10.82 -3.28
C MET A 408 1.01 11.47 -2.58
N MET A 409 0.15 10.64 -1.98
CA MET A 409 -0.89 11.07 -1.07
C MET A 409 -0.71 10.36 0.27
N ALA A 410 -0.51 11.13 1.33
CA ALA A 410 -0.39 10.60 2.68
C ALA A 410 -1.54 11.13 3.54
N SER A 411 -2.29 10.23 4.14
CA SER A 411 -3.37 10.59 5.05
C SER A 411 -2.88 10.70 6.49
N PHE A 412 -3.56 11.50 7.30
CA PHE A 412 -3.34 11.57 8.74
C PHE A 412 -4.64 11.88 9.48
N GLN A 413 -4.65 11.64 10.79
CA GLN A 413 -5.81 11.89 11.63
C GLN A 413 -5.71 13.28 12.28
N MET A 414 -6.81 14.04 12.19
CA MET A 414 -6.97 15.30 12.93
C MET A 414 -7.39 15.02 14.39
N THR A 415 -7.22 16.01 15.25
CA THR A 415 -7.66 15.92 16.64
C THR A 415 -9.17 16.04 16.76
N ASP A 416 -9.77 15.35 17.74
CA ASP A 416 -11.22 15.36 17.96
C ASP A 416 -11.77 16.76 18.32
N ALA A 417 -10.94 17.67 18.82
CA ALA A 417 -11.32 19.07 19.07
C ALA A 417 -11.82 19.75 17.79
N SER A 418 -11.31 19.37 16.62
CA SER A 418 -11.71 19.92 15.31
C SER A 418 -13.14 19.54 14.86
N VAL A 419 -13.80 18.62 15.59
CA VAL A 419 -15.19 18.23 15.30
C VAL A 419 -16.16 19.42 15.44
N PHE A 420 -15.86 20.35 16.36
CA PHE A 420 -16.73 21.47 16.69
C PHE A 420 -16.46 22.74 15.86
N ASP A 421 -15.33 22.78 15.13
CA ASP A 421 -14.97 23.96 14.34
C ASP A 421 -15.86 24.11 13.09
N ASP A 422 -16.16 25.36 12.72
CA ASP A 422 -16.75 25.62 11.40
C ASP A 422 -15.81 25.17 10.30
N VAL A 423 -16.35 24.74 9.16
CA VAL A 423 -15.53 24.27 8.02
C VAL A 423 -14.52 25.32 7.57
N PHE A 424 -14.90 26.59 7.56
CA PHE A 424 -14.05 27.70 7.15
C PHE A 424 -13.03 28.13 8.22
N ASP A 425 -13.21 27.70 9.45
CA ASP A 425 -12.28 27.98 10.55
C ASP A 425 -11.24 26.86 10.71
N LEU A 426 -11.43 25.72 10.01
CA LEU A 426 -10.45 24.64 10.00
C LEU A 426 -9.17 25.07 9.30
N THR A 427 -8.09 25.03 10.06
CA THR A 427 -6.74 25.33 9.58
C THR A 427 -5.75 24.32 10.13
N SER A 428 -4.53 24.35 9.63
CA SER A 428 -3.44 23.53 10.19
C SER A 428 -3.19 23.78 11.68
N ASN A 429 -3.75 24.84 12.27
CA ASN A 429 -3.68 25.07 13.73
C ASN A 429 -4.55 24.08 14.51
N ASN A 430 -5.59 23.53 13.91
CA ASN A 430 -6.51 22.54 14.47
C ASN A 430 -5.98 21.11 14.38
N ILE A 431 -4.83 20.91 13.72
CA ILE A 431 -4.23 19.59 13.53
C ILE A 431 -3.39 19.18 14.77
N GLY A 432 -3.45 19.94 15.86
CA GLY A 432 -2.61 19.68 17.02
C GLY A 432 -1.13 19.74 16.65
N ALA A 433 -0.45 18.66 16.83
CA ALA A 433 0.95 18.51 16.60
C ALA A 433 1.40 18.49 15.13
N SER A 434 0.51 18.33 14.20
CA SER A 434 0.83 18.26 12.77
C SER A 434 1.10 19.64 12.13
N ARG A 435 1.13 20.74 12.90
CA ARG A 435 1.49 22.08 12.38
C ARG A 435 2.78 22.09 11.56
N GLY A 436 3.73 21.21 11.92
CA GLY A 436 4.99 21.03 11.20
C GLY A 436 4.85 20.56 9.76
N ILE A 437 3.80 19.83 9.38
CA ILE A 437 3.57 19.36 8.01
C ILE A 437 3.42 20.55 7.07
N LYS A 438 2.64 21.57 7.45
CA LYS A 438 2.40 22.75 6.62
C LYS A 438 3.70 23.44 6.18
N THR A 439 4.75 23.38 6.99
CA THR A 439 6.03 24.03 6.63
C THR A 439 6.76 23.31 5.51
N VAL A 440 6.63 22.00 5.40
CA VAL A 440 7.41 21.16 4.48
C VAL A 440 6.63 20.66 3.26
N CYS A 441 5.29 20.52 3.35
CA CYS A 441 4.47 19.98 2.27
C CYS A 441 4.27 20.97 1.10
N ASP A 442 3.94 20.44 -0.06
CA ASP A 442 3.50 21.22 -1.22
C ASP A 442 1.99 21.48 -1.18
N MET A 443 1.20 20.46 -0.79
CA MET A 443 -0.26 20.49 -0.73
C MET A 443 -0.73 19.92 0.59
N LEU A 444 -1.71 20.59 1.21
CA LEU A 444 -2.36 20.17 2.45
C LEU A 444 -3.85 20.41 2.34
N THR A 445 -4.63 19.38 2.55
CA THR A 445 -6.09 19.46 2.65
C THR A 445 -6.57 18.96 4.00
N LEU A 446 -7.65 19.54 4.48
CA LEU A 446 -8.37 19.15 5.68
C LEU A 446 -9.78 18.78 5.29
N CYS A 447 -10.22 17.62 5.75
CA CYS A 447 -11.50 17.07 5.33
C CYS A 447 -12.45 16.93 6.50
N LYS A 448 -13.71 17.25 6.25
CA LYS A 448 -14.77 17.16 7.25
C LYS A 448 -16.12 16.84 6.60
N ARG A 449 -16.92 16.00 7.24
CA ARG A 449 -18.32 15.83 6.89
C ARG A 449 -19.10 17.05 7.32
N LEU A 450 -19.98 17.54 6.45
CA LEU A 450 -20.95 18.56 6.84
C LEU A 450 -22.10 17.91 7.61
N LYS A 451 -22.50 18.51 8.71
CA LYS A 451 -23.69 18.10 9.45
C LYS A 451 -24.93 18.67 8.75
N PRO A 452 -25.99 17.88 8.56
CA PRO A 452 -27.21 18.38 7.91
C PRO A 452 -27.81 19.64 8.58
N GLU A 453 -27.68 19.75 9.91
CA GLU A 453 -28.11 20.92 10.68
C GLU A 453 -27.36 22.20 10.29
N ASP A 454 -26.17 22.10 9.71
CA ASP A 454 -25.35 23.25 9.31
C ASP A 454 -25.55 23.65 7.84
N TYR A 455 -26.29 22.87 7.03
CA TYR A 455 -26.44 23.12 5.59
C TYR A 455 -27.02 24.52 5.31
N HIS A 456 -27.87 25.03 6.16
CA HIS A 456 -28.47 26.34 6.02
C HIS A 456 -27.47 27.51 6.10
N LYS A 457 -26.25 27.27 6.62
CA LYS A 457 -25.15 28.27 6.76
C LYS A 457 -24.38 28.46 5.47
N TYR A 458 -24.52 27.54 4.52
CA TYR A 458 -23.66 27.43 3.36
C TYR A 458 -24.46 27.38 2.06
N GLN A 459 -23.76 27.74 0.98
CA GLN A 459 -24.16 27.54 -0.40
C GLN A 459 -23.02 26.94 -1.19
N TYR A 460 -23.23 26.54 -2.42
CA TYR A 460 -22.16 26.08 -3.29
C TYR A 460 -22.26 26.73 -4.67
N ILE A 461 -21.09 26.84 -5.33
CA ILE A 461 -20.92 27.31 -6.70
C ILE A 461 -20.49 26.08 -7.53
N LYS A 462 -21.15 25.84 -8.66
CA LYS A 462 -20.74 24.77 -9.57
C LYS A 462 -19.47 25.16 -10.32
N PHE A 463 -18.60 24.20 -10.61
CA PHE A 463 -17.39 24.44 -11.39
C PHE A 463 -17.68 24.91 -12.81
N GLU A 464 -18.79 24.47 -13.42
CA GLU A 464 -19.19 24.83 -14.78
C GLU A 464 -19.68 26.27 -14.92
N ASP A 465 -20.11 26.88 -13.82
CA ASP A 465 -20.64 28.26 -13.81
C ASP A 465 -19.52 29.32 -13.83
N ASP A 466 -18.27 28.93 -13.64
CA ASP A 466 -17.10 29.85 -13.59
C ASP A 466 -16.66 30.33 -14.98
N GLU A 467 -17.15 29.71 -16.07
CA GLU A 467 -16.87 30.13 -17.45
C GLU A 467 -17.82 31.22 -17.98
N SER A 468 -18.88 31.53 -17.25
CA SER A 468 -19.83 32.57 -17.67
C SER A 468 -19.33 33.97 -17.23
N TRP A 469 -19.41 34.94 -18.14
CA TRP A 469 -19.06 36.35 -17.91
C TRP A 469 -19.98 37.06 -16.89
N GLY A 470 -20.46 36.35 -15.88
CA GLY A 470 -21.35 36.83 -14.83
C GLY A 470 -20.81 36.49 -13.42
N GLU A 471 -21.41 37.07 -12.39
CA GLU A 471 -21.16 36.66 -11.02
C GLU A 471 -21.52 35.19 -10.83
N PRO A 472 -20.69 34.38 -10.12
CA PRO A 472 -20.96 32.96 -9.90
C PRO A 472 -22.31 32.77 -9.21
N ILE A 473 -23.13 31.84 -9.72
CA ILE A 473 -24.44 31.56 -9.12
C ILE A 473 -24.24 30.63 -7.91
N ALA A 474 -24.71 31.09 -6.76
CA ALA A 474 -24.69 30.31 -5.53
C ALA A 474 -26.00 29.52 -5.35
N TYR A 475 -25.89 28.23 -5.12
CA TYR A 475 -27.02 27.31 -4.91
C TYR A 475 -27.09 26.85 -3.46
N ASP A 476 -28.27 26.65 -2.94
CA ASP A 476 -28.47 26.04 -1.62
C ASP A 476 -28.04 24.58 -1.63
N LEU A 477 -27.48 24.09 -0.50
CA LEU A 477 -26.98 22.73 -0.40
C LEU A 477 -28.10 21.69 -0.57
N PRO A 478 -27.87 20.59 -1.32
CA PRO A 478 -28.84 19.52 -1.49
C PRO A 478 -29.13 18.83 -0.16
N GLN A 479 -30.40 18.87 0.28
CA GLN A 479 -30.81 18.34 1.60
C GLN A 479 -30.92 16.80 1.61
N ASP A 480 -31.01 16.17 0.46
CA ASP A 480 -31.12 14.72 0.26
C ASP A 480 -29.77 14.01 0.21
N LYS A 481 -28.65 14.76 0.23
CA LYS A 481 -27.30 14.22 0.09
C LYS A 481 -26.48 14.42 1.35
N ARG A 482 -25.60 13.46 1.63
CA ARG A 482 -24.51 13.63 2.60
C ARG A 482 -23.35 14.33 1.92
N LEU A 483 -22.84 15.38 2.57
CA LEU A 483 -21.83 16.26 2.00
C LEU A 483 -20.52 16.20 2.76
N PHE A 484 -19.43 16.26 1.99
CA PHE A 484 -18.06 16.20 2.47
C PHE A 484 -17.30 17.41 1.93
N ALA A 485 -16.67 18.14 2.84
CA ALA A 485 -15.89 19.32 2.52
C ALA A 485 -14.39 19.00 2.60
N GLN A 486 -13.64 19.40 1.58
CA GLN A 486 -12.19 19.33 1.54
C GLN A 486 -11.61 20.73 1.44
N ILE A 487 -11.05 21.22 2.52
CA ILE A 487 -10.48 22.54 2.67
C ILE A 487 -9.05 22.55 2.15
N ILE A 488 -8.70 23.42 1.24
CA ILE A 488 -7.34 23.63 0.75
C ILE A 488 -6.59 24.57 1.69
N ASP A 489 -5.93 24.02 2.71
CA ASP A 489 -5.19 24.81 3.71
C ASP A 489 -3.83 25.26 3.19
N LYS A 490 -3.18 24.47 2.31
CA LYS A 490 -1.95 24.86 1.61
C LYS A 490 -1.93 24.32 0.18
N ASN A 491 -1.55 25.19 -0.72
CA ASN A 491 -1.30 24.84 -2.11
C ASN A 491 -0.18 25.73 -2.67
N ARG A 492 0.95 25.12 -3.06
CA ARG A 492 2.05 25.86 -3.70
C ARG A 492 1.86 26.05 -5.20
N LEU A 493 0.87 25.38 -5.81
CA LEU A 493 0.60 25.46 -7.23
C LEU A 493 -0.42 26.56 -7.57
N TYR A 494 -1.29 26.90 -6.60
CA TYR A 494 -2.41 27.81 -6.82
C TYR A 494 -2.86 28.52 -5.53
N SER A 495 -4.01 29.19 -5.56
CA SER A 495 -4.59 29.83 -4.39
C SER A 495 -4.97 28.81 -3.29
N ARG A 496 -4.99 29.28 -2.06
CA ARG A 496 -5.45 28.56 -0.87
C ARG A 496 -6.83 29.07 -0.43
N GLY A 497 -7.48 28.31 0.43
CA GLY A 497 -8.72 28.73 1.09
C GLY A 497 -9.99 28.29 0.37
N ALA A 498 -9.90 27.70 -0.82
CA ALA A 498 -11.04 27.07 -1.45
C ALA A 498 -11.48 25.83 -0.66
N VAL A 499 -12.79 25.58 -0.63
CA VAL A 499 -13.39 24.41 -0.01
C VAL A 499 -14.13 23.63 -1.09
N LEU A 500 -13.56 22.48 -1.45
CA LEU A 500 -14.15 21.57 -2.43
C LEU A 500 -15.28 20.80 -1.77
N LEU A 501 -16.42 20.68 -2.44
CA LEU A 501 -17.62 20.03 -1.94
C LEU A 501 -17.96 18.79 -2.76
N TYR A 502 -18.14 17.66 -2.05
CA TYR A 502 -18.52 16.38 -2.63
C TYR A 502 -19.81 15.86 -1.99
N ALA A 503 -20.65 15.20 -2.76
CA ALA A 503 -21.63 14.29 -2.22
C ALA A 503 -21.02 12.89 -2.09
N TYR A 504 -21.35 12.18 -1.02
CA TYR A 504 -20.76 10.87 -0.74
C TYR A 504 -21.76 9.91 -0.09
N ASP A 505 -21.54 8.62 -0.31
CA ASP A 505 -22.08 7.53 0.50
C ASP A 505 -20.96 6.53 0.83
N LEU A 506 -20.63 6.40 2.12
CA LEU A 506 -19.56 5.49 2.55
C LEU A 506 -19.97 4.02 2.49
N ASN A 507 -21.27 3.70 2.54
CA ASN A 507 -21.72 2.31 2.44
C ASN A 507 -21.51 1.75 1.03
N GLU A 508 -21.59 2.63 0.03
CA GLU A 508 -21.40 2.31 -1.37
C GLU A 508 -20.04 2.77 -1.91
N ASN A 509 -19.25 3.44 -1.08
CA ASN A 509 -18.05 4.18 -1.47
C ASN A 509 -18.27 5.03 -2.74
N TYR A 510 -19.43 5.68 -2.78
CA TYR A 510 -19.84 6.55 -3.87
C TYR A 510 -19.40 7.99 -3.59
N TRP A 511 -18.85 8.65 -4.61
CA TRP A 511 -18.40 10.03 -4.53
C TRP A 511 -18.76 10.79 -5.80
N SER A 512 -19.31 11.99 -5.67
CA SER A 512 -19.58 12.87 -6.80
C SER A 512 -19.24 14.33 -6.51
N ASN A 513 -18.81 15.03 -7.54
CA ASN A 513 -18.54 16.47 -7.46
C ASN A 513 -19.84 17.25 -7.25
N ILE A 514 -19.77 18.27 -6.38
CA ILE A 514 -20.86 19.24 -6.19
C ILE A 514 -20.40 20.61 -6.65
N GLY A 515 -19.24 21.09 -6.17
CA GLY A 515 -18.73 22.42 -6.50
C GLY A 515 -17.81 22.98 -5.41
N LEU A 516 -17.79 24.28 -5.31
CA LEU A 516 -17.09 25.04 -4.26
C LEU A 516 -18.07 25.44 -3.16
N LEU A 517 -17.75 25.11 -1.91
CA LEU A 517 -18.54 25.56 -0.76
C LEU A 517 -18.25 27.03 -0.46
N VAL A 518 -19.27 27.81 -0.22
CA VAL A 518 -19.19 29.22 0.19
C VAL A 518 -20.09 29.48 1.41
N LYS A 519 -19.74 30.46 2.23
CA LYS A 519 -20.63 30.92 3.32
C LYS A 519 -21.84 31.61 2.71
N LYS A 520 -23.02 31.32 3.24
CA LYS A 520 -24.22 32.08 2.86
C LYS A 520 -24.08 33.50 3.42
N GLU A 521 -24.14 34.49 2.56
CA GLU A 521 -24.16 35.89 3.01
C GLU A 521 -25.45 36.12 3.80
N ASN A 522 -25.31 36.61 5.03
CA ASN A 522 -26.47 37.08 5.78
C ASN A 522 -27.03 38.29 5.03
N VAL A 523 -28.09 38.10 4.26
CA VAL A 523 -28.91 39.22 3.79
C VAL A 523 -29.53 39.82 5.03
N ASN A 524 -28.92 40.90 5.57
CA ASN A 524 -29.48 41.71 6.64
C ASN A 524 -30.67 42.53 6.10
#